data_07eb9e84c1f30d0d0816d92b8d47268a
#
_entry.id   07eb9e84c1f30d0d0816d92b8d47268a
#
_cell.length_a   1.000
_cell.length_b   1.000
_cell.length_c   1.000
_cell.angle_alpha   90.00
_cell.angle_beta   90.00
_cell.angle_gamma   90.00
#
_symmetry.space_group_name_H-M   'P 1'
#
loop_
_entity.id
_entity.type
_entity.pdbx_description
1 polymer ?
#
loop_
_entity_poly.entity_id
_entity_poly.type
_entity_poly.pdbx_seq_one_letter_code
_entity_poly.pdbx_strand_id
1 'polypeptide(L)'
;SEPKILFLDEPTLGLDVIARHELWDTIRALKGKVTVILTTHYMEEAEALSDRIGIMKDGRLLAVGTVPELNAIAGKNDFEETFVSIVKEGAL
;
A
#
# COMPACT_ATOMS: atom_id res chain seq x y z
N SER A 1 5.64 -26.91 1.58
CA SER A 1 4.28 -26.47 1.31
C SER A 1 4.30 -25.31 0.32
N GLU A 2 3.25 -25.22 -0.46
CA GLU A 2 3.18 -24.20 -1.47
C GLU A 2 2.81 -22.85 -0.86
N PRO A 3 3.39 -21.76 -1.36
CA PRO A 3 3.00 -20.44 -0.87
C PRO A 3 1.56 -20.13 -1.26
N LYS A 4 0.88 -19.45 -0.38
CA LYS A 4 -0.48 -19.00 -0.64
C LYS A 4 -0.45 -17.50 -0.90
N ILE A 5 -1.24 -17.07 -1.88
CA ILE A 5 -1.33 -15.67 -2.24
C ILE A 5 -2.79 -15.26 -2.18
N LEU A 6 -3.06 -14.18 -1.49
CA LEU A 6 -4.40 -13.60 -1.38
C LEU A 6 -4.40 -12.24 -2.05
N PHE A 7 -5.33 -12.04 -2.97
CA PHE A 7 -5.48 -10.75 -3.65
C PHE A 7 -6.68 -10.01 -3.05
N LEU A 8 -6.46 -8.79 -2.63
CA LEU A 8 -7.52 -7.94 -2.09
C LEU A 8 -7.55 -6.63 -2.89
N ASP A 9 -8.70 -6.35 -3.50
CA ASP A 9 -8.86 -5.14 -4.31
C ASP A 9 -9.71 -4.16 -3.54
N GLU A 10 -9.07 -3.10 -3.02
CA GLU A 10 -9.71 -2.04 -2.25
C GLU A 10 -10.63 -2.61 -1.17
N PRO A 11 -10.09 -3.44 -0.26
CA PRO A 11 -10.92 -4.25 0.63
C PRO A 11 -11.75 -3.43 1.64
N THR A 12 -11.36 -2.20 1.92
CA THR A 12 -12.08 -1.39 2.90
C THR A 12 -12.98 -0.33 2.28
N LEU A 13 -13.14 -0.39 0.96
CA LEU A 13 -13.98 0.59 0.26
C LEU A 13 -15.41 0.51 0.79
N GLY A 14 -15.94 1.64 1.22
CA GLY A 14 -17.31 1.71 1.72
C GLY A 14 -17.48 1.35 3.19
N LEU A 15 -16.43 0.95 3.88
CA LEU A 15 -16.51 0.62 5.30
C LEU A 15 -16.34 1.85 6.17
N ASP A 16 -16.98 1.86 7.34
CA ASP A 16 -16.76 2.93 8.31
C ASP A 16 -15.42 2.70 9.02
N VAL A 17 -15.04 3.63 9.89
CA VAL A 17 -13.72 3.60 10.55
C VAL A 17 -13.52 2.34 11.37
N ILE A 18 -14.54 1.94 12.13
CA ILE A 18 -14.40 0.79 13.02
C ILE A 18 -14.29 -0.51 12.21
N ALA A 19 -15.16 -0.69 11.23
CA ALA A 19 -15.12 -1.88 10.38
C ALA A 19 -13.80 -1.96 9.62
N ARG A 20 -13.28 -0.80 9.16
CA ARG A 20 -12.02 -0.77 8.45
C ARG A 20 -10.88 -1.24 9.34
N HIS A 21 -10.83 -0.76 10.58
CA HIS A 21 -9.76 -1.15 11.49
C HIS A 21 -9.85 -2.63 11.86
N GLU A 22 -11.05 -3.15 11.99
CA GLU A 22 -11.23 -4.58 12.26
C GLU A 22 -10.70 -5.43 11.10
N LEU A 23 -10.98 -5.00 9.87
CA LEU A 23 -10.48 -5.72 8.70
C LEU A 23 -8.96 -5.60 8.60
N TRP A 24 -8.40 -4.43 8.91
CA TRP A 24 -6.95 -4.26 8.94
C TRP A 24 -6.31 -5.23 9.91
N ASP A 25 -6.89 -5.41 11.10
CA ASP A 25 -6.35 -6.35 12.08
C ASP A 25 -6.38 -7.77 11.54
N THR A 26 -7.45 -8.13 10.84
CA THR A 26 -7.57 -9.44 10.21
C THR A 26 -6.47 -9.65 9.17
N ILE A 27 -6.24 -8.64 8.34
CA ILE A 27 -5.20 -8.73 7.31
C ILE A 27 -3.82 -8.83 7.94
N ARG A 28 -3.56 -8.04 9.00
CA ARG A 28 -2.27 -8.11 9.68
C ARG A 28 -2.01 -9.49 10.28
N ALA A 29 -3.05 -10.17 10.72
CA ALA A 29 -2.92 -11.50 11.28
C ALA A 29 -2.48 -12.53 10.25
N LEU A 30 -2.65 -12.23 8.97
CA LEU A 30 -2.25 -13.12 7.88
C LEU A 30 -0.76 -12.99 7.53
N LYS A 31 -0.10 -11.95 8.02
CA LYS A 31 1.31 -11.74 7.71
C LYS A 31 2.14 -12.92 8.20
N GLY A 32 3.05 -13.37 7.33
CA GLY A 32 3.89 -14.51 7.65
C GLY A 32 3.24 -15.85 7.34
N LYS A 33 1.92 -15.87 7.11
CA LYS A 33 1.22 -17.10 6.75
C LYS A 33 0.83 -17.11 5.29
N VAL A 34 0.52 -15.94 4.75
CA VAL A 34 0.03 -15.78 3.39
C VAL A 34 0.67 -14.54 2.82
N THR A 35 1.00 -14.56 1.53
CA THR A 35 1.40 -13.33 0.85
C THR A 35 0.12 -12.60 0.46
N VAL A 36 -0.02 -11.37 0.90
CA VAL A 36 -1.21 -10.56 0.57
C VAL A 36 -0.81 -9.49 -0.43
N ILE A 37 -1.51 -9.45 -1.55
CA ILE A 37 -1.34 -8.40 -2.55
C ILE A 37 -2.60 -7.54 -2.48
N LEU A 38 -2.40 -6.28 -2.12
CA LEU A 38 -3.49 -5.36 -1.81
C LEU A 38 -3.45 -4.18 -2.75
N THR A 39 -4.59 -3.84 -3.35
CA THR A 39 -4.69 -2.59 -4.08
C THR A 39 -5.54 -1.64 -3.27
N THR A 40 -5.13 -0.37 -3.22
CA THR A 40 -5.86 0.65 -2.49
C THR A 40 -5.45 2.02 -3.00
N HIS A 41 -6.36 2.98 -2.90
CA HIS A 41 -6.03 4.37 -3.14
C HIS A 41 -6.03 5.17 -1.85
N TYR A 42 -6.17 4.51 -0.72
CA TYR A 42 -6.05 5.18 0.59
C TYR A 42 -4.61 5.07 1.06
N MET A 43 -3.93 6.20 1.15
CA MET A 43 -2.51 6.22 1.57
C MET A 43 -2.35 5.66 2.97
N GLU A 44 -3.29 5.96 3.85
CA GLU A 44 -3.25 5.46 5.22
C GLU A 44 -3.28 3.94 5.26
N GLU A 45 -4.11 3.33 4.42
CA GLU A 45 -4.20 1.88 4.36
C GLU A 45 -2.90 1.27 3.83
N ALA A 46 -2.35 1.86 2.79
CA ALA A 46 -1.10 1.38 2.22
C ALA A 46 0.02 1.42 3.26
N GLU A 47 0.13 2.53 4.00
CA GLU A 47 1.16 2.64 5.03
C GLU A 47 0.94 1.64 6.16
N ALA A 48 -0.31 1.46 6.58
CA ALA A 48 -0.62 0.65 7.75
C ALA A 48 -0.42 -0.84 7.51
N LEU A 49 -0.70 -1.31 6.30
CA LEU A 49 -0.76 -2.75 6.03
C LEU A 49 0.41 -3.28 5.22
N SER A 50 1.11 -2.43 4.47
CA SER A 50 2.05 -2.92 3.47
C SER A 50 3.47 -2.97 3.98
N ASP A 51 4.18 -4.04 3.63
CA ASP A 51 5.62 -4.12 3.85
C ASP A 51 6.35 -3.41 2.73
N ARG A 52 5.82 -3.53 1.50
CA ARG A 52 6.35 -2.82 0.34
C ARG A 52 5.18 -2.28 -0.45
N ILE A 53 5.39 -1.13 -1.06
CA ILE A 53 4.36 -0.42 -1.80
C ILE A 53 4.82 -0.17 -3.23
N GLY A 54 3.95 -0.45 -4.19
CA GLY A 54 4.16 -0.07 -5.57
C GLY A 54 3.22 1.07 -5.92
N ILE A 55 3.76 2.15 -6.48
CA ILE A 55 2.96 3.30 -6.90
C ILE A 55 2.74 3.18 -8.40
N MET A 56 1.48 3.19 -8.80
CA MET A 56 1.10 3.02 -10.20
C MET A 56 0.32 4.21 -10.71
N LYS A 57 0.48 4.48 -12.00
CA LYS A 57 -0.31 5.50 -12.69
C LYS A 57 -0.47 5.06 -14.13
N ASP A 58 -1.72 5.08 -14.61
CA ASP A 58 -2.04 4.76 -16.01
C ASP A 58 -1.46 3.40 -16.43
N GLY A 59 -1.55 2.41 -15.56
CA GLY A 59 -1.09 1.07 -15.84
C GLY A 59 0.41 0.89 -15.75
N ARG A 60 1.15 1.89 -15.30
CA ARG A 60 2.62 1.83 -15.20
C ARG A 60 3.06 1.87 -13.76
N LEU A 61 4.04 1.03 -13.44
CA LEU A 61 4.64 1.04 -12.11
C LEU A 61 5.69 2.13 -12.06
N LEU A 62 5.46 3.15 -11.24
CA LEU A 62 6.34 4.30 -11.16
C LEU A 62 7.48 4.09 -10.15
N ALA A 63 7.17 3.43 -9.04
CA ALA A 63 8.17 3.22 -7.99
C ALA A 63 7.70 2.07 -7.12
N VAL A 64 8.64 1.37 -6.48
CA VAL A 64 8.33 0.30 -5.54
C VAL A 64 9.37 0.31 -4.43
N GLY A 65 8.93 0.07 -3.20
CA GLY A 65 9.81 0.01 -2.06
C GLY A 65 9.06 0.11 -0.76
N THR A 66 9.79 0.18 0.34
CA THR A 66 9.20 0.44 1.64
C THR A 66 8.84 1.93 1.73
N VAL A 67 8.03 2.29 2.74
CA VAL A 67 7.69 3.70 2.94
C VAL A 67 8.94 4.56 3.12
N PRO A 68 9.90 4.19 3.99
CA PRO A 68 11.12 5.00 4.11
C PRO A 68 11.89 5.12 2.80
N GLU A 69 11.96 4.05 2.00
CA GLU A 69 12.67 4.10 0.73
C GLU A 69 12.00 5.06 -0.25
N LEU A 70 10.68 5.00 -0.33
CA LEU A 70 9.94 5.87 -1.24
C LEU A 70 10.00 7.31 -0.79
N ASN A 71 9.92 7.56 0.52
CA ASN A 71 10.05 8.90 1.06
C ASN A 71 11.42 9.49 0.72
N ALA A 72 12.47 8.67 0.80
CA ALA A 72 13.81 9.11 0.48
C ALA A 72 13.94 9.49 -1.00
N ILE A 73 13.34 8.70 -1.88
CA ILE A 73 13.36 8.98 -3.32
C ILE A 73 12.71 10.33 -3.61
N ALA A 74 11.59 10.61 -2.95
CA ALA A 74 10.84 11.85 -3.18
C ALA A 74 11.40 13.03 -2.39
N GLY A 75 12.24 12.78 -1.40
CA GLY A 75 12.74 13.83 -0.53
C GLY A 75 11.68 14.37 0.41
N LYS A 76 10.74 13.51 0.82
CA LYS A 76 9.62 13.88 1.68
C LYS A 76 9.63 13.06 2.95
N ASN A 77 8.95 13.55 3.99
CA ASN A 77 8.83 12.84 5.26
C ASN A 77 7.46 12.20 5.46
N ASP A 78 6.49 12.57 4.64
CA ASP A 78 5.13 12.09 4.73
C ASP A 78 4.79 11.30 3.46
N PHE A 79 4.20 10.12 3.64
CA PHE A 79 3.95 9.25 2.50
C PHE A 79 2.92 9.84 1.52
N GLU A 80 1.93 10.56 2.03
CA GLU A 80 0.96 11.18 1.14
C GLU A 80 1.66 12.18 0.21
N GLU A 81 2.56 13.00 0.76
CA GLU A 81 3.34 13.93 -0.06
C GLU A 81 4.26 13.20 -1.02
N THR A 82 4.83 12.08 -0.57
CA THR A 82 5.66 11.24 -1.41
C THR A 82 4.87 10.72 -2.60
N PHE A 83 3.68 10.20 -2.34
CA PHE A 83 2.82 9.69 -3.40
C PHE A 83 2.50 10.77 -4.42
N VAL A 84 2.08 11.94 -3.95
CA VAL A 84 1.73 13.04 -4.84
C VAL A 84 2.94 13.45 -5.68
N SER A 85 4.11 13.53 -5.05
CA SER A 85 5.33 13.94 -5.74
C SER A 85 5.69 12.94 -6.84
N ILE A 86 5.67 11.65 -6.53
CA ILE A 86 6.05 10.63 -7.50
C ILE A 86 5.06 10.59 -8.67
N VAL A 87 3.77 10.70 -8.38
CA VAL A 87 2.76 10.66 -9.42
C VAL A 87 2.84 11.89 -10.32
N LYS A 88 3.05 13.08 -9.73
CA LYS A 88 3.13 14.31 -10.50
C LYS A 88 4.37 14.39 -11.36
N GLU A 89 5.51 13.91 -10.83
CA GLU A 89 6.77 14.01 -11.54
C GLU A 89 7.01 12.85 -12.48
N GLY A 90 6.11 11.88 -12.49
CA GLY A 90 6.16 10.80 -13.46
C GLY A 90 7.31 9.83 -13.24
N ALA A 91 7.66 9.60 -12.01
CA ALA A 91 8.61 8.54 -11.67
C ALA A 91 10.05 8.80 -12.07
N LEU A 92 10.44 9.95 -12.25
CA LEU A 92 11.88 10.17 -12.39
C LEU A 92 12.56 9.21 -13.36
#